data_6d0f26c0e5aa617d6fb86e59d62f8ceb
#
_entry.id   6d0f26c0e5aa617d6fb86e59d62f8ceb
#
_cell.length_a   1.000
_cell.length_b   1.000
_cell.length_c   1.000
_cell.angle_alpha   90.00
_cell.angle_beta   90.00
_cell.angle_gamma   90.00
#
_symmetry.space_group_name_H-M   'P 1'
#
loop_
_entity.id
_entity.type
_entity.pdbx_description
1 polymer ?
#
loop_
_entity_poly.entity_id
_entity_poly.type
_entity_poly.pdbx_seq_one_letter_code
_entity_poly.pdbx_strand_id
1 'polypeptide(L)'
;MESLLYLGIMLAVICVWFLGLKRPVYEGVLLAFIVLLAVTGTWSNVLDYINVGLSTSLLYSMVAFVAMSIILTKTKIVDSCIAVILSLIGRIRGGAGYTAVIASAFMGALSGSGPGNVMATGSLTIPAMKRTGFPAELAANIESNSSYMGNMIPPSSNIVAAMAAFTTYAAANGIEEVSQGKFWIVLWGVSAWFIAQRLIMVWGFCKYYKVKPMSKDELPNIKETLKIGWKAMFLPVIILLPFVLDAMFADNFFVERLGADGAKYLSKSVLLFVAGISSIYSCLIVKDKSTVTPQKIAKMFANGVKTISPAIAVCVFGYMIGAMFSDLGVAETLGELMTSWSFSKLGMVLAICAITCVMGAVVPGSSQVVIFGPVFISLLANVGIDPLLAAAMLPCICGVMCGITPPLGLGMYAGMTIAQSDFSKTFKNNMWWVGAQFILQVAVLMGWLPVFGM
;
A
#
# COMPACT_ATOMS: atom_id res chain seq x y z
N MET A 1 -30.53 8.02 9.34
CA MET A 1 -30.63 6.53 9.54
C MET A 1 -30.61 5.75 8.24
N GLU A 2 -31.23 6.25 7.16
CA GLU A 2 -31.22 5.59 5.84
C GLU A 2 -29.81 5.43 5.26
N SER A 3 -28.94 6.44 5.39
CA SER A 3 -27.55 6.38 4.89
C SER A 3 -26.72 5.26 5.54
N LEU A 4 -26.97 4.96 6.82
CA LEU A 4 -26.33 3.84 7.50
C LEU A 4 -26.85 2.48 7.00
N LEU A 5 -28.14 2.43 6.64
CA LEU A 5 -28.72 1.25 6.03
C LEU A 5 -28.04 0.95 4.69
N TYR A 6 -27.76 1.98 3.87
CA TYR A 6 -27.05 1.82 2.59
C TYR A 6 -25.62 1.28 2.78
N LEU A 7 -24.91 1.79 3.77
CA LEU A 7 -23.58 1.26 4.13
C LEU A 7 -23.68 -0.21 4.60
N GLY A 8 -24.70 -0.52 5.43
CA GLY A 8 -24.96 -1.88 5.89
C GLY A 8 -25.31 -2.84 4.76
N ILE A 9 -26.15 -2.42 3.81
CA ILE A 9 -26.50 -3.20 2.61
C ILE A 9 -25.25 -3.46 1.77
N MET A 10 -24.44 -2.44 1.49
CA MET A 10 -23.20 -2.59 0.75
C MET A 10 -22.30 -3.65 1.38
N LEU A 11 -22.05 -3.52 2.69
CA LEU A 11 -21.22 -4.47 3.44
C LEU A 11 -21.78 -5.88 3.40
N ALA A 12 -23.08 -6.03 3.64
CA ALA A 12 -23.76 -7.34 3.64
C ALA A 12 -23.62 -8.02 2.27
N VAL A 13 -23.86 -7.29 1.17
CA VAL A 13 -23.74 -7.83 -0.19
C VAL A 13 -22.30 -8.27 -0.48
N ILE A 14 -21.31 -7.43 -0.16
CA ILE A 14 -19.90 -7.77 -0.39
C ILE A 14 -19.49 -8.98 0.47
N CYS A 15 -19.86 -9.01 1.74
CA CYS A 15 -19.55 -10.12 2.64
C CYS A 15 -20.21 -11.44 2.19
N VAL A 16 -21.48 -11.42 1.84
CA VAL A 16 -22.18 -12.62 1.34
C VAL A 16 -21.54 -13.12 0.06
N TRP A 17 -21.20 -12.21 -0.88
CA TRP A 17 -20.59 -12.58 -2.15
C TRP A 17 -19.19 -13.18 -1.97
N PHE A 18 -18.35 -12.51 -1.17
CA PHE A 18 -16.95 -12.90 -0.99
C PHE A 18 -16.81 -14.09 -0.02
N LEU A 19 -17.46 -14.04 1.16
CA LEU A 19 -17.34 -15.07 2.21
C LEU A 19 -18.29 -16.24 1.99
N GLY A 20 -19.55 -15.94 1.66
CA GLY A 20 -20.57 -16.96 1.49
C GLY A 20 -20.39 -17.73 0.18
N LEU A 21 -20.28 -17.02 -0.94
CA LEU A 21 -20.19 -17.62 -2.27
C LEU A 21 -18.73 -17.85 -2.73
N LYS A 22 -17.74 -17.37 -1.96
CA LYS A 22 -16.28 -17.47 -2.29
C LYS A 22 -15.95 -16.92 -3.67
N ARG A 23 -16.65 -15.89 -4.11
CA ARG A 23 -16.45 -15.22 -5.41
C ARG A 23 -15.52 -14.02 -5.27
N PRO A 24 -14.90 -13.55 -6.36
CA PRO A 24 -14.02 -12.39 -6.33
C PRO A 24 -14.67 -11.12 -5.75
N VAL A 25 -13.93 -10.33 -4.98
CA VAL A 25 -14.43 -9.12 -4.32
C VAL A 25 -14.96 -8.10 -5.31
N TYR A 26 -14.32 -7.92 -6.48
CA TYR A 26 -14.76 -6.95 -7.47
C TYR A 26 -16.17 -7.22 -8.03
N GLU A 27 -16.57 -8.50 -8.11
CA GLU A 27 -17.93 -8.88 -8.48
C GLU A 27 -18.93 -8.45 -7.38
N GLY A 28 -18.54 -8.65 -6.12
CA GLY A 28 -19.35 -8.24 -4.95
C GLY A 28 -19.51 -6.72 -4.86
N VAL A 29 -18.46 -5.94 -5.18
CA VAL A 29 -18.53 -4.48 -5.20
C VAL A 29 -19.45 -3.99 -6.34
N LEU A 30 -19.36 -4.59 -7.53
CA LEU A 30 -20.27 -4.29 -8.63
C LEU A 30 -21.72 -4.62 -8.26
N LEU A 31 -21.95 -5.80 -7.67
CA LEU A 31 -23.30 -6.20 -7.23
C LEU A 31 -23.84 -5.24 -6.15
N ALA A 32 -22.99 -4.84 -5.20
CA ALA A 32 -23.37 -3.87 -4.18
C ALA A 32 -23.78 -2.52 -4.80
N PHE A 33 -23.06 -2.04 -5.82
CA PHE A 33 -23.44 -0.84 -6.57
C PHE A 33 -24.82 -0.99 -7.22
N ILE A 34 -25.08 -2.11 -7.90
CA ILE A 34 -26.39 -2.37 -8.55
C ILE A 34 -27.51 -2.44 -7.51
N VAL A 35 -27.30 -3.14 -6.39
CA VAL A 35 -28.27 -3.24 -5.31
C VAL A 35 -28.55 -1.87 -4.70
N LEU A 36 -27.51 -1.06 -4.48
CA LEU A 36 -27.68 0.30 -3.98
C LEU A 36 -28.47 1.17 -4.94
N LEU A 37 -28.19 1.13 -6.25
CA LEU A 37 -29.00 1.83 -7.26
C LEU A 37 -30.50 1.47 -7.18
N ALA A 38 -30.79 0.17 -6.98
CA ALA A 38 -32.16 -0.31 -6.89
C ALA A 38 -32.83 0.14 -5.59
N VAL A 39 -32.12 0.14 -4.45
CA VAL A 39 -32.66 0.51 -3.14
C VAL A 39 -32.84 2.03 -3.02
N THR A 40 -31.91 2.82 -3.56
CA THR A 40 -31.95 4.29 -3.49
C THR A 40 -32.76 4.92 -4.61
N GLY A 41 -33.05 4.18 -5.67
CA GLY A 41 -33.77 4.70 -6.85
C GLY A 41 -32.97 5.67 -7.71
N THR A 42 -31.64 5.79 -7.51
CA THR A 42 -30.75 6.74 -8.19
C THR A 42 -30.30 6.32 -9.59
N TRP A 43 -31.13 5.55 -10.31
CA TRP A 43 -30.84 5.10 -11.67
C TRP A 43 -30.58 6.23 -12.67
N SER A 44 -31.19 7.42 -12.45
CA SER A 44 -30.96 8.59 -13.29
C SER A 44 -29.52 9.06 -13.28
N ASN A 45 -28.79 8.84 -12.18
CA ASN A 45 -27.42 9.33 -11.98
C ASN A 45 -26.35 8.28 -12.31
N VAL A 46 -26.75 7.10 -12.81
CA VAL A 46 -25.84 5.99 -13.07
C VAL A 46 -24.70 6.34 -14.02
N LEU A 47 -24.99 7.16 -15.05
CA LEU A 47 -23.95 7.59 -15.99
C LEU A 47 -22.94 8.54 -15.35
N ASP A 48 -23.38 9.39 -14.45
CA ASP A 48 -22.50 10.30 -13.70
C ASP A 48 -21.59 9.50 -12.77
N TYR A 49 -22.11 8.52 -12.06
CA TYR A 49 -21.30 7.62 -11.23
C TYR A 49 -20.27 6.82 -12.05
N ILE A 50 -20.67 6.29 -13.22
CA ILE A 50 -19.76 5.62 -14.13
C ILE A 50 -18.68 6.59 -14.64
N ASN A 51 -19.06 7.81 -14.99
CA ASN A 51 -18.11 8.83 -15.43
C ASN A 51 -17.09 9.15 -14.32
N VAL A 52 -17.51 9.34 -13.08
CA VAL A 52 -16.60 9.55 -11.94
C VAL A 52 -15.65 8.36 -11.79
N GLY A 53 -16.17 7.12 -11.86
CA GLY A 53 -15.36 5.91 -11.74
C GLY A 53 -14.28 5.78 -12.81
N LEU A 54 -14.57 6.22 -14.03
CA LEU A 54 -13.68 6.06 -15.18
C LEU A 54 -12.79 7.27 -15.47
N SER A 55 -13.20 8.49 -15.12
CA SER A 55 -12.46 9.71 -15.44
C SER A 55 -11.40 10.11 -14.41
N THR A 56 -11.33 9.41 -13.28
CA THR A 56 -10.37 9.71 -12.21
C THR A 56 -8.94 9.50 -12.67
N SER A 57 -8.11 10.57 -12.66
CA SER A 57 -6.68 10.50 -13.02
C SER A 57 -5.89 9.48 -12.19
N LEU A 58 -6.35 9.25 -10.97
CA LEU A 58 -5.77 8.28 -10.05
C LEU A 58 -5.93 6.83 -10.52
N LEU A 59 -7.02 6.50 -11.22
CA LEU A 59 -7.20 5.18 -11.83
C LEU A 59 -6.10 4.90 -12.87
N TYR A 60 -5.84 5.87 -13.75
CA TYR A 60 -4.79 5.75 -14.77
C TYR A 60 -3.40 5.66 -14.15
N SER A 61 -3.15 6.41 -13.08
CA SER A 61 -1.90 6.33 -12.32
C SER A 61 -1.71 4.95 -11.71
N MET A 62 -2.76 4.36 -11.15
CA MET A 62 -2.71 3.01 -10.59
C MET A 62 -2.37 1.97 -11.68
N VAL A 63 -3.00 2.07 -12.86
CA VAL A 63 -2.68 1.22 -14.01
C VAL A 63 -1.21 1.36 -14.41
N ALA A 64 -0.70 2.59 -14.47
CA ALA A 64 0.69 2.89 -14.81
C ALA A 64 1.67 2.29 -13.78
N PHE A 65 1.39 2.39 -12.47
CA PHE A 65 2.24 1.78 -11.44
C PHE A 65 2.26 0.26 -11.50
N VAL A 66 1.10 -0.37 -11.74
CA VAL A 66 1.08 -1.83 -11.89
C VAL A 66 1.83 -2.25 -13.15
N ALA A 67 1.71 -1.51 -14.24
CA ALA A 67 2.48 -1.74 -15.47
C ALA A 67 4.00 -1.60 -15.22
N MET A 68 4.43 -0.55 -14.51
CA MET A 68 5.81 -0.36 -14.05
C MET A 68 6.29 -1.57 -13.24
N SER A 69 5.51 -2.02 -12.27
CA SER A 69 5.84 -3.17 -11.41
C SER A 69 6.11 -4.44 -12.21
N ILE A 70 5.33 -4.70 -13.27
CA ILE A 70 5.56 -5.85 -14.15
C ILE A 70 6.91 -5.75 -14.85
N ILE A 71 7.27 -4.57 -15.39
CA ILE A 71 8.55 -4.34 -16.06
C ILE A 71 9.71 -4.52 -15.06
N LEU A 72 9.63 -3.89 -13.88
CA LEU A 72 10.65 -3.97 -12.84
C LEU A 72 10.92 -5.39 -12.39
N THR A 73 9.86 -6.18 -12.20
CA THR A 73 9.97 -7.59 -11.82
C THR A 73 10.62 -8.44 -12.92
N LYS A 74 10.21 -8.24 -14.17
CA LYS A 74 10.73 -9.04 -15.30
C LYS A 74 12.15 -8.68 -15.69
N THR A 75 12.59 -7.44 -15.46
CA THR A 75 13.97 -7.00 -15.70
C THR A 75 14.95 -7.44 -14.61
N LYS A 76 14.49 -8.04 -13.51
CA LYS A 76 15.31 -8.49 -12.35
C LYS A 76 16.20 -7.39 -11.76
N ILE A 77 15.83 -6.13 -11.98
CA ILE A 77 16.58 -4.99 -11.45
C ILE A 77 16.56 -5.00 -9.93
N VAL A 78 15.44 -5.42 -9.39
CA VAL A 78 15.24 -5.49 -7.97
C VAL A 78 16.08 -6.57 -7.31
N ASP A 79 16.22 -7.74 -7.93
CA ASP A 79 17.13 -8.79 -7.44
C ASP A 79 18.56 -8.23 -7.28
N SER A 80 18.96 -7.36 -8.22
CA SER A 80 20.26 -6.68 -8.15
C SER A 80 20.35 -5.71 -6.96
N CYS A 81 19.29 -4.97 -6.64
CA CYS A 81 19.24 -4.12 -5.44
C CYS A 81 19.34 -4.95 -4.16
N ILE A 82 18.58 -6.05 -4.06
CA ILE A 82 18.59 -6.95 -2.90
C ILE A 82 20.00 -7.52 -2.69
N ALA A 83 20.65 -7.98 -3.75
CA ALA A 83 22.01 -8.52 -3.68
C ALA A 83 23.02 -7.46 -3.16
N VAL A 84 22.91 -6.21 -3.61
CA VAL A 84 23.75 -5.11 -3.11
C VAL A 84 23.49 -4.86 -1.63
N ILE A 85 22.22 -4.73 -1.22
CA ILE A 85 21.86 -4.51 0.18
C ILE A 85 22.38 -5.64 1.05
N LEU A 86 22.17 -6.90 0.65
CA LEU A 86 22.65 -8.08 1.38
C LEU A 86 24.20 -8.09 1.50
N SER A 87 24.91 -7.72 0.44
CA SER A 87 26.37 -7.67 0.47
C SER A 87 26.91 -6.61 1.44
N LEU A 88 26.16 -5.53 1.64
CA LEU A 88 26.56 -4.43 2.54
C LEU A 88 26.26 -4.73 4.01
N ILE A 89 25.04 -5.17 4.30
CA ILE A 89 24.55 -5.31 5.69
C ILE A 89 24.48 -6.75 6.20
N GLY A 90 24.65 -7.76 5.33
CA GLY A 90 24.64 -9.17 5.76
C GLY A 90 25.75 -9.54 6.75
N ARG A 91 26.83 -8.75 6.83
CA ARG A 91 27.97 -8.94 7.74
C ARG A 91 27.66 -8.65 9.22
N ILE A 92 26.63 -7.85 9.49
CA ILE A 92 26.23 -7.53 10.86
C ILE A 92 25.33 -8.64 11.44
N ARG A 93 25.29 -8.72 12.76
CA ARG A 93 24.38 -9.64 13.45
C ARG A 93 22.93 -9.33 13.07
N GLY A 94 22.21 -10.33 12.55
CA GLY A 94 20.85 -10.13 12.04
C GLY A 94 20.77 -9.49 10.65
N GLY A 95 21.90 -9.32 9.94
CA GLY A 95 21.98 -8.63 8.65
C GLY A 95 21.02 -9.18 7.60
N ALA A 96 20.78 -10.49 7.57
CA ALA A 96 19.78 -11.09 6.70
C ALA A 96 18.35 -10.60 6.99
N GLY A 97 17.99 -10.44 8.28
CA GLY A 97 16.70 -9.88 8.69
C GLY A 97 16.55 -8.39 8.35
N TYR A 98 17.60 -7.60 8.58
CA TYR A 98 17.59 -6.19 8.17
C TYR A 98 17.52 -6.04 6.66
N THR A 99 18.20 -6.91 5.91
CA THR A 99 18.08 -6.94 4.44
C THR A 99 16.65 -7.24 4.03
N ALA A 100 15.98 -8.19 4.68
CA ALA A 100 14.57 -8.47 4.42
C ALA A 100 13.71 -7.23 4.63
N VAL A 101 13.87 -6.50 5.74
CA VAL A 101 13.09 -5.27 6.01
C VAL A 101 13.34 -4.22 4.92
N ILE A 102 14.60 -3.88 4.66
CA ILE A 102 14.95 -2.78 3.74
C ILE A 102 14.61 -3.15 2.29
N ALA A 103 14.98 -4.35 1.86
CA ALA A 103 14.72 -4.81 0.51
C ALA A 103 13.22 -4.97 0.23
N SER A 104 12.46 -5.52 1.19
CA SER A 104 11.01 -5.69 1.04
C SER A 104 10.26 -4.37 1.12
N ALA A 105 10.71 -3.41 1.93
CA ALA A 105 10.16 -2.06 1.94
C ALA A 105 10.33 -1.40 0.56
N PHE A 106 11.53 -1.49 0.01
CA PHE A 106 11.85 -0.96 -1.32
C PHE A 106 11.05 -1.66 -2.44
N MET A 107 11.06 -3.00 -2.44
CA MET A 107 10.31 -3.79 -3.43
C MET A 107 8.81 -3.62 -3.34
N GLY A 108 8.30 -3.59 -2.12
CA GLY A 108 6.87 -3.44 -1.91
C GLY A 108 6.35 -2.11 -2.43
N ALA A 109 7.13 -1.04 -2.25
CA ALA A 109 6.84 0.26 -2.84
C ALA A 109 6.70 0.19 -4.36
N LEU A 110 7.56 -0.60 -5.02
CA LEU A 110 7.54 -0.75 -6.48
C LEU A 110 6.45 -1.69 -7.00
N SER A 111 6.18 -2.77 -6.27
CA SER A 111 5.25 -3.81 -6.72
C SER A 111 3.79 -3.52 -6.39
N GLY A 112 3.54 -2.80 -5.30
CA GLY A 112 2.20 -2.61 -4.76
C GLY A 112 1.46 -3.92 -4.38
N SER A 113 2.16 -5.06 -4.45
CA SER A 113 1.62 -6.40 -4.20
C SER A 113 2.37 -7.07 -3.06
N GLY A 114 1.75 -7.14 -1.88
CA GLY A 114 2.33 -7.80 -0.72
C GLY A 114 2.76 -9.25 -0.98
N PRO A 115 1.87 -10.15 -1.43
CA PRO A 115 2.24 -11.54 -1.70
C PRO A 115 3.31 -11.69 -2.78
N GLY A 116 3.23 -10.90 -3.86
CA GLY A 116 4.23 -10.89 -4.93
C GLY A 116 5.59 -10.46 -4.42
N ASN A 117 5.62 -9.47 -3.53
CA ASN A 117 6.85 -9.00 -2.88
C ASN A 117 7.45 -10.10 -1.99
N VAL A 118 6.64 -10.75 -1.14
CA VAL A 118 7.11 -11.90 -0.31
C VAL A 118 7.74 -12.99 -1.18
N MET A 119 7.13 -13.31 -2.30
CA MET A 119 7.68 -14.34 -3.20
C MET A 119 9.01 -13.92 -3.83
N ALA A 120 9.13 -12.66 -4.23
CA ALA A 120 10.35 -12.14 -4.86
C ALA A 120 11.49 -11.99 -3.84
N THR A 121 11.31 -11.20 -2.80
CA THR A 121 12.35 -10.91 -1.81
C THR A 121 12.60 -12.09 -0.88
N GLY A 122 11.55 -12.77 -0.44
CA GLY A 122 11.61 -13.89 0.48
C GLY A 122 12.35 -15.09 -0.07
N SER A 123 12.34 -15.28 -1.40
CA SER A 123 13.13 -16.34 -2.04
C SER A 123 14.64 -16.25 -1.75
N LEU A 124 15.13 -15.02 -1.52
CA LEU A 124 16.53 -14.74 -1.19
C LEU A 124 16.76 -14.56 0.32
N THR A 125 15.89 -13.79 0.96
CA THR A 125 16.06 -13.36 2.35
C THR A 125 15.69 -14.41 3.37
N ILE A 126 14.63 -15.20 3.16
CA ILE A 126 14.21 -16.26 4.09
C ILE A 126 15.27 -17.35 4.23
N PRO A 127 15.84 -17.94 3.15
CA PRO A 127 16.94 -18.89 3.28
C PRO A 127 18.18 -18.28 3.97
N ALA A 128 18.50 -17.00 3.68
CA ALA A 128 19.61 -16.31 4.34
C ALA A 128 19.36 -16.14 5.85
N MET A 129 18.15 -15.76 6.26
CA MET A 129 17.77 -15.68 7.67
C MET A 129 17.87 -17.03 8.37
N LYS A 130 17.36 -18.10 7.77
CA LYS A 130 17.42 -19.47 8.36
C LYS A 130 18.87 -19.92 8.57
N ARG A 131 19.77 -19.70 7.62
CA ARG A 131 21.20 -20.03 7.76
C ARG A 131 21.88 -19.28 8.90
N THR A 132 21.46 -18.07 9.21
CA THR A 132 22.02 -17.27 10.31
C THR A 132 21.41 -17.57 11.67
N GLY A 133 20.44 -18.49 11.75
CA GLY A 133 19.84 -18.98 12.99
C GLY A 133 18.49 -18.35 13.35
N PHE A 134 17.82 -17.67 12.43
CA PHE A 134 16.42 -17.33 12.62
C PHE A 134 15.54 -18.58 12.53
N PRO A 135 14.59 -18.79 13.47
CA PRO A 135 13.57 -19.82 13.31
C PRO A 135 12.76 -19.61 12.01
N ALA A 136 12.30 -20.70 11.40
CA ALA A 136 11.58 -20.65 10.12
C ALA A 136 10.33 -19.77 10.19
N GLU A 137 9.56 -19.91 11.27
CA GLU A 137 8.35 -19.12 11.54
C GLU A 137 8.66 -17.61 11.69
N LEU A 138 9.79 -17.28 12.32
CA LEU A 138 10.21 -15.89 12.48
C LEU A 138 10.70 -15.32 11.15
N ALA A 139 11.48 -16.06 10.37
CA ALA A 139 11.93 -15.65 9.05
C ALA A 139 10.74 -15.41 8.10
N ALA A 140 9.72 -16.29 8.14
CA ALA A 140 8.46 -16.08 7.41
C ALA A 140 7.77 -14.77 7.80
N ASN A 141 7.67 -14.49 9.10
CA ASN A 141 6.98 -13.30 9.61
C ASN A 141 7.77 -12.01 9.37
N ILE A 142 9.09 -12.01 9.53
CA ILE A 142 9.93 -10.84 9.19
C ILE A 142 9.69 -10.47 7.72
N GLU A 143 9.75 -11.45 6.83
CA GLU A 143 9.59 -11.21 5.41
C GLU A 143 8.17 -10.75 5.06
N SER A 144 7.13 -11.44 5.54
CA SER A 144 5.74 -11.10 5.20
C SER A 144 5.34 -9.73 5.74
N ASN A 145 5.68 -9.41 6.99
CA ASN A 145 5.39 -8.10 7.58
C ASN A 145 6.17 -6.97 6.92
N SER A 146 7.40 -7.24 6.48
CA SER A 146 8.22 -6.27 5.75
C SER A 146 7.70 -6.02 4.34
N SER A 147 7.32 -7.07 3.63
CA SER A 147 6.79 -6.98 2.27
C SER A 147 5.48 -6.19 2.18
N TYR A 148 4.62 -6.32 3.18
CA TYR A 148 3.36 -5.57 3.21
C TYR A 148 3.51 -4.08 3.56
N MET A 149 4.65 -3.65 4.09
CA MET A 149 4.96 -2.22 4.19
C MET A 149 4.94 -1.51 2.84
N GLY A 150 5.20 -2.20 1.75
CA GLY A 150 5.10 -1.63 0.42
C GLY A 150 3.73 -1.04 0.09
N ASN A 151 2.67 -1.49 0.75
CA ASN A 151 1.35 -0.90 0.58
C ASN A 151 1.27 0.56 1.07
N MET A 152 2.12 0.95 2.02
CA MET A 152 2.14 2.28 2.62
C MET A 152 3.37 3.11 2.27
N ILE A 153 4.37 2.53 1.60
CA ILE A 153 5.58 3.24 1.16
C ILE A 153 5.38 3.71 -0.28
N PRO A 154 5.48 5.03 -0.55
CA PRO A 154 5.40 5.54 -1.91
C PRO A 154 6.53 5.01 -2.82
N PRO A 155 6.21 4.71 -4.09
CA PRO A 155 4.93 4.69 -4.77
C PRO A 155 4.20 3.35 -4.68
N SER A 156 2.89 3.35 -4.38
CA SER A 156 2.09 2.12 -4.46
C SER A 156 0.65 2.43 -4.91
N SER A 157 -0.04 1.43 -5.48
CA SER A 157 -1.44 1.56 -5.89
C SER A 157 -2.40 1.84 -4.72
N ASN A 158 -2.09 1.33 -3.52
CA ASN A 158 -2.89 1.60 -2.32
C ASN A 158 -2.80 3.06 -1.87
N ILE A 159 -1.67 3.70 -2.11
CA ILE A 159 -1.46 5.12 -1.81
C ILE A 159 -2.28 5.99 -2.77
N VAL A 160 -2.31 5.60 -4.04
CA VAL A 160 -3.16 6.28 -5.03
C VAL A 160 -4.64 6.18 -4.63
N ALA A 161 -5.09 5.02 -4.15
CA ALA A 161 -6.44 4.85 -3.61
C ALA A 161 -6.71 5.72 -2.37
N ALA A 162 -5.73 5.82 -1.46
CA ALA A 162 -5.86 6.68 -0.26
C ALA A 162 -5.92 8.16 -0.61
N MET A 163 -5.14 8.59 -1.60
CA MET A 163 -5.20 9.95 -2.12
C MET A 163 -6.56 10.24 -2.76
N ALA A 164 -7.13 9.29 -3.52
CA ALA A 164 -8.48 9.42 -4.07
C ALA A 164 -9.54 9.54 -2.96
N ALA A 165 -9.42 8.75 -1.91
CA ALA A 165 -10.30 8.86 -0.74
C ALA A 165 -10.20 10.23 -0.07
N PHE A 166 -8.98 10.79 0.05
CA PHE A 166 -8.78 12.14 0.54
C PHE A 166 -9.42 13.21 -0.37
N THR A 167 -9.21 13.11 -1.70
CA THR A 167 -9.80 14.03 -2.66
C THR A 167 -11.34 14.00 -2.60
N THR A 168 -11.94 12.81 -2.49
CA THR A 168 -13.40 12.68 -2.31
C THR A 168 -13.87 13.34 -1.02
N TYR A 169 -13.18 13.09 0.10
CA TYR A 169 -13.49 13.72 1.37
C TYR A 169 -13.33 15.24 1.33
N ALA A 170 -12.24 15.74 0.75
CA ALA A 170 -11.94 17.17 0.64
C ALA A 170 -13.00 17.90 -0.20
N ALA A 171 -13.40 17.34 -1.33
CA ALA A 171 -14.45 17.88 -2.18
C ALA A 171 -15.80 17.98 -1.45
N ALA A 172 -16.18 16.94 -0.70
CA ALA A 172 -17.43 16.91 0.07
C ALA A 172 -17.45 17.95 1.21
N ASN A 173 -16.29 18.29 1.78
CA ASN A 173 -16.17 19.19 2.93
C ASN A 173 -15.63 20.59 2.58
N GLY A 174 -15.47 20.93 1.31
CA GLY A 174 -14.93 22.22 0.86
C GLY A 174 -13.49 22.48 1.30
N ILE A 175 -12.70 21.43 1.51
CA ILE A 175 -11.30 21.51 1.90
C ILE A 175 -10.44 21.59 0.63
N GLU A 176 -9.39 22.41 0.67
CA GLU A 176 -8.46 22.55 -0.45
C GLU A 176 -7.73 21.22 -0.74
N GLU A 177 -7.64 20.86 -2.02
CA GLU A 177 -6.88 19.68 -2.46
C GLU A 177 -5.39 19.87 -2.17
N VAL A 178 -4.79 18.86 -1.57
CA VAL A 178 -3.36 18.81 -1.30
C VAL A 178 -2.61 18.30 -2.53
N SER A 179 -1.46 18.88 -2.85
CA SER A 179 -0.60 18.39 -3.94
C SER A 179 -0.17 16.96 -3.70
N GLN A 180 0.03 16.20 -4.79
CA GLN A 180 0.50 14.82 -4.71
C GLN A 180 1.84 14.71 -4.00
N GLY A 181 2.74 15.65 -4.27
CA GLY A 181 4.05 15.71 -3.63
C GLY A 181 3.94 15.84 -2.10
N LYS A 182 3.09 16.75 -1.60
CA LYS A 182 2.86 16.91 -0.16
C LYS A 182 2.28 15.65 0.47
N PHE A 183 1.28 15.04 -0.15
CA PHE A 183 0.70 13.77 0.33
C PHE A 183 1.76 12.67 0.45
N TRP A 184 2.69 12.58 -0.50
CA TRP A 184 3.76 11.59 -0.49
C TRP A 184 4.82 11.85 0.58
N ILE A 185 5.14 13.12 0.84
CA ILE A 185 6.06 13.48 1.92
C ILE A 185 5.49 13.02 3.27
N VAL A 186 4.20 13.24 3.52
CA VAL A 186 3.51 12.78 4.73
C VAL A 186 3.56 11.25 4.83
N LEU A 187 3.29 10.54 3.73
CA LEU A 187 3.38 9.07 3.68
C LEU A 187 4.78 8.56 3.98
N TRP A 188 5.84 9.23 3.50
CA TRP A 188 7.21 8.89 3.87
C TRP A 188 7.46 9.11 5.37
N GLY A 189 6.91 10.19 5.92
CA GLY A 189 6.95 10.45 7.36
C GLY A 189 6.29 9.34 8.17
N VAL A 190 5.10 8.89 7.77
CA VAL A 190 4.41 7.74 8.36
C VAL A 190 5.24 6.47 8.20
N SER A 191 5.68 6.17 6.97
CA SER A 191 6.40 4.93 6.64
C SER A 191 7.71 4.79 7.42
N ALA A 192 8.40 5.89 7.69
CA ALA A 192 9.65 5.88 8.46
C ALA A 192 9.47 5.26 9.85
N TRP A 193 8.38 5.56 10.55
CA TRP A 193 8.07 4.96 11.85
C TRP A 193 7.86 3.46 11.76
N PHE A 194 7.17 2.99 10.72
CA PHE A 194 6.91 1.57 10.54
C PHE A 194 8.14 0.80 10.08
N ILE A 195 9.02 1.40 9.28
CA ILE A 195 10.33 0.83 8.95
C ILE A 195 11.17 0.71 10.21
N ALA A 196 11.26 1.79 11.01
CA ALA A 196 11.99 1.79 12.28
C ALA A 196 11.47 0.71 13.24
N GLN A 197 10.15 0.57 13.38
CA GLN A 197 9.53 -0.47 14.19
C GLN A 197 9.99 -1.87 13.75
N ARG A 198 10.00 -2.19 12.44
CA ARG A 198 10.45 -3.49 11.94
C ARG A 198 11.93 -3.74 12.26
N LEU A 199 12.77 -2.72 12.05
CA LEU A 199 14.20 -2.82 12.36
C LEU A 199 14.44 -3.06 13.85
N ILE A 200 13.71 -2.38 14.74
CA ILE A 200 13.76 -2.57 16.20
C ILE A 200 13.30 -3.98 16.58
N MET A 201 12.20 -4.47 15.98
CA MET A 201 11.72 -5.84 16.25
C MET A 201 12.74 -6.88 15.79
N VAL A 202 13.33 -6.73 14.59
CA VAL A 202 14.39 -7.63 14.12
C VAL A 202 15.58 -7.61 15.08
N TRP A 203 16.00 -6.44 15.56
CA TRP A 203 17.07 -6.31 16.56
C TRP A 203 16.74 -7.05 17.85
N GLY A 204 15.52 -6.90 18.39
CA GLY A 204 15.05 -7.61 19.57
C GLY A 204 15.08 -9.12 19.38
N PHE A 205 14.54 -9.61 18.26
CA PHE A 205 14.56 -11.04 17.93
C PHE A 205 15.97 -11.57 17.73
N CYS A 206 16.88 -10.79 17.12
CA CYS A 206 18.30 -11.20 16.99
C CYS A 206 18.97 -11.41 18.32
N LYS A 207 18.65 -10.59 19.34
CA LYS A 207 19.16 -10.79 20.71
C LYS A 207 18.55 -12.03 21.36
N TYR A 208 17.24 -12.18 21.26
CA TYR A 208 16.51 -13.29 21.88
C TYR A 208 16.93 -14.65 21.32
N TYR A 209 16.98 -14.81 20.01
CA TYR A 209 17.35 -16.07 19.35
C TYR A 209 18.85 -16.24 19.14
N LYS A 210 19.68 -15.32 19.63
CA LYS A 210 21.16 -15.36 19.48
C LYS A 210 21.62 -15.54 18.04
N VAL A 211 20.93 -14.89 17.10
CA VAL A 211 21.21 -14.95 15.67
C VAL A 211 22.67 -14.56 15.38
N LYS A 212 23.30 -15.23 14.43
CA LYS A 212 24.69 -14.98 14.03
C LYS A 212 24.75 -14.08 12.76
N PRO A 213 25.85 -13.36 12.53
CA PRO A 213 26.10 -12.76 11.22
C PRO A 213 26.27 -13.83 10.14
N MET A 214 26.06 -13.49 8.87
CA MET A 214 26.39 -14.36 7.75
C MET A 214 27.90 -14.62 7.66
N SER A 215 28.28 -15.82 7.29
CA SER A 215 29.69 -16.15 7.04
C SER A 215 30.20 -15.39 5.81
N LYS A 216 31.53 -15.18 5.74
CA LYS A 216 32.13 -14.44 4.60
C LYS A 216 31.92 -15.19 3.27
N ASP A 217 31.87 -16.51 3.31
CA ASP A 217 31.72 -17.36 2.12
C ASP A 217 30.29 -17.38 1.58
N GLU A 218 29.31 -17.05 2.42
CA GLU A 218 27.89 -16.98 2.04
C GLU A 218 27.47 -15.59 1.55
N LEU A 219 28.29 -14.58 1.81
CA LEU A 219 27.99 -13.21 1.41
C LEU A 219 28.34 -12.99 -0.06
N PRO A 220 27.42 -12.38 -0.84
CA PRO A 220 27.77 -11.92 -2.18
C PRO A 220 28.98 -10.96 -2.14
N ASN A 221 29.86 -11.07 -3.11
CA ASN A 221 31.03 -10.18 -3.20
C ASN A 221 30.57 -8.72 -3.47
N ILE A 222 30.89 -7.81 -2.53
CA ILE A 222 30.47 -6.40 -2.61
C ILE A 222 30.91 -5.77 -3.92
N LYS A 223 32.16 -6.00 -4.37
CA LYS A 223 32.68 -5.37 -5.59
C LYS A 223 31.93 -5.85 -6.83
N GLU A 224 31.60 -7.13 -6.88
CA GLU A 224 30.87 -7.72 -8.00
C GLU A 224 29.38 -7.29 -8.00
N THR A 225 28.72 -7.33 -6.84
CA THR A 225 27.34 -6.90 -6.71
C THR A 225 27.17 -5.42 -6.99
N LEU A 226 28.07 -4.56 -6.50
CA LEU A 226 28.06 -3.13 -6.83
C LEU A 226 28.31 -2.90 -8.32
N LYS A 227 29.31 -3.56 -8.93
CA LYS A 227 29.59 -3.43 -10.37
C LYS A 227 28.37 -3.77 -11.21
N ILE A 228 27.55 -4.72 -10.76
CA ILE A 228 26.36 -5.17 -11.46
C ILE A 228 25.15 -4.30 -11.13
N GLY A 229 24.95 -3.96 -9.85
CA GLY A 229 23.71 -3.43 -9.31
C GLY A 229 23.71 -1.92 -9.01
N TRP A 230 24.84 -1.20 -9.14
CA TRP A 230 24.91 0.21 -8.76
C TRP A 230 23.87 1.07 -9.50
N LYS A 231 23.66 0.81 -10.80
CA LYS A 231 22.62 1.52 -11.57
C LYS A 231 21.23 1.28 -11.02
N ALA A 232 20.93 0.07 -10.58
CA ALA A 232 19.64 -0.26 -10.00
C ALA A 232 19.38 0.51 -8.68
N MET A 233 20.41 0.84 -7.92
CA MET A 233 20.32 1.61 -6.69
C MET A 233 19.87 3.07 -6.90
N PHE A 234 19.91 3.59 -8.12
CA PHE A 234 19.36 4.91 -8.45
C PHE A 234 17.83 4.90 -8.67
N LEU A 235 17.22 3.72 -8.79
CA LEU A 235 15.77 3.61 -9.02
C LEU A 235 14.93 4.36 -7.96
N PRO A 236 15.21 4.27 -6.65
CA PRO A 236 14.50 5.08 -5.65
C PRO A 236 14.61 6.59 -5.90
N VAL A 237 15.80 7.05 -6.27
CA VAL A 237 16.02 8.48 -6.56
C VAL A 237 15.21 8.91 -7.77
N ILE A 238 15.17 8.10 -8.83
CA ILE A 238 14.41 8.38 -10.06
C ILE A 238 12.92 8.43 -9.76
N ILE A 239 12.43 7.59 -8.86
CA ILE A 239 11.04 7.56 -8.45
C ILE A 239 10.68 8.76 -7.57
N LEU A 240 11.54 9.09 -6.61
CA LEU A 240 11.26 10.14 -5.63
C LEU A 240 11.49 11.55 -6.15
N LEU A 241 12.48 11.74 -7.03
CA LEU A 241 12.88 13.04 -7.51
C LEU A 241 11.72 13.87 -8.11
N PRO A 242 10.88 13.33 -9.01
CA PRO A 242 9.75 14.09 -9.54
C PRO A 242 8.76 14.56 -8.47
N PHE A 243 8.53 13.77 -7.42
CA PHE A 243 7.64 14.17 -6.32
C PHE A 243 8.25 15.24 -5.43
N VAL A 244 9.56 15.16 -5.17
CA VAL A 244 10.28 16.19 -4.43
C VAL A 244 10.26 17.51 -5.22
N LEU A 245 10.47 17.43 -6.54
CA LEU A 245 10.40 18.62 -7.41
C LEU A 245 8.97 19.19 -7.43
N ASP A 246 7.96 18.36 -7.53
CA ASP A 246 6.56 18.79 -7.45
C ASP A 246 6.28 19.48 -6.11
N ALA A 247 6.64 18.86 -4.99
CA ALA A 247 6.43 19.44 -3.66
C ALA A 247 7.18 20.77 -3.43
N MET A 248 8.33 20.96 -4.06
CA MET A 248 9.13 22.19 -3.91
C MET A 248 8.72 23.31 -4.85
N PHE A 249 8.21 22.98 -6.03
CA PHE A 249 8.03 23.93 -7.12
C PHE A 249 6.58 24.10 -7.58
N ALA A 250 5.63 23.26 -7.13
CA ALA A 250 4.23 23.31 -7.58
C ALA A 250 3.58 24.67 -7.35
N ASP A 251 3.72 25.21 -6.14
CA ASP A 251 3.02 26.42 -5.71
C ASP A 251 3.72 27.74 -6.13
N ASN A 252 4.97 27.64 -6.59
CA ASN A 252 5.78 28.81 -6.98
C ASN A 252 6.14 28.77 -8.46
N PHE A 253 7.22 28.09 -8.79
CA PHE A 253 7.81 28.06 -10.12
C PHE A 253 6.86 27.56 -11.22
N PHE A 254 6.06 26.51 -10.93
CA PHE A 254 5.14 25.97 -11.93
C PHE A 254 3.93 26.89 -12.11
N VAL A 255 3.43 27.53 -11.05
CA VAL A 255 2.34 28.50 -11.15
C VAL A 255 2.77 29.73 -11.95
N GLU A 256 3.99 30.23 -11.74
CA GLU A 256 4.53 31.38 -12.51
C GLU A 256 4.68 31.08 -14.00
N ARG A 257 5.02 29.81 -14.36
CA ARG A 257 5.31 29.43 -15.75
C ARG A 257 4.12 28.88 -16.51
N LEU A 258 3.21 28.18 -15.83
CA LEU A 258 2.11 27.42 -16.43
C LEU A 258 0.73 27.96 -16.05
N GLY A 259 0.68 28.95 -15.14
CA GLY A 259 -0.55 29.35 -14.48
C GLY A 259 -1.01 28.33 -13.42
N ALA A 260 -1.98 28.72 -12.59
CA ALA A 260 -2.47 27.87 -11.50
C ALA A 260 -3.07 26.55 -12.01
N ASP A 261 -3.87 26.59 -13.07
CA ASP A 261 -4.46 25.38 -13.65
C ASP A 261 -3.39 24.46 -14.27
N GLY A 262 -2.42 25.03 -15.01
CA GLY A 262 -1.34 24.27 -15.61
C GLY A 262 -0.46 23.58 -14.57
N ALA A 263 -0.13 24.25 -13.47
CA ALA A 263 0.62 23.68 -12.36
C ALA A 263 -0.17 22.54 -11.70
N LYS A 264 -1.48 22.71 -11.47
CA LYS A 264 -2.36 21.67 -10.93
C LYS A 264 -2.44 20.43 -11.85
N TYR A 265 -2.55 20.62 -13.17
CA TYR A 265 -2.53 19.50 -14.12
C TYR A 265 -1.20 18.79 -14.16
N LEU A 266 -0.08 19.50 -14.11
CA LEU A 266 1.24 18.93 -14.05
C LEU A 266 1.41 18.07 -12.78
N SER A 267 1.05 18.61 -11.62
CA SER A 267 1.10 17.92 -10.33
C SER A 267 0.25 16.62 -10.35
N LYS A 268 -0.99 16.68 -10.89
CA LYS A 268 -1.84 15.49 -11.06
C LYS A 268 -1.25 14.44 -12.01
N SER A 269 -0.34 14.84 -12.90
CA SER A 269 0.30 13.95 -13.89
C SER A 269 1.63 13.35 -13.42
N VAL A 270 2.21 13.85 -12.33
CA VAL A 270 3.52 13.39 -11.81
C VAL A 270 3.55 11.88 -11.60
N LEU A 271 2.47 11.30 -11.06
CA LEU A 271 2.33 9.86 -10.88
C LEU A 271 2.52 9.07 -12.18
N LEU A 272 1.93 9.51 -13.27
CA LEU A 272 2.06 8.86 -14.59
C LEU A 272 3.50 8.98 -15.12
N PHE A 273 4.10 10.17 -15.01
CA PHE A 273 5.49 10.38 -15.43
C PHE A 273 6.48 9.51 -14.66
N VAL A 274 6.32 9.40 -13.35
CA VAL A 274 7.19 8.55 -12.51
C VAL A 274 7.13 7.10 -12.94
N ALA A 275 5.94 6.57 -13.18
CA ALA A 275 5.78 5.19 -13.64
C ALA A 275 6.44 4.99 -15.02
N GLY A 276 6.26 5.95 -15.94
CA GLY A 276 6.87 5.94 -17.28
C GLY A 276 8.40 6.01 -17.23
N ILE A 277 8.95 7.02 -16.54
CA ILE A 277 10.40 7.24 -16.44
C ILE A 277 11.09 6.04 -15.79
N SER A 278 10.52 5.50 -14.71
CA SER A 278 11.06 4.33 -14.01
C SER A 278 11.06 3.08 -14.88
N SER A 279 10.01 2.90 -15.67
CA SER A 279 9.91 1.80 -16.65
C SER A 279 10.97 1.93 -17.74
N ILE A 280 11.12 3.12 -18.32
CA ILE A 280 12.13 3.41 -19.36
C ILE A 280 13.53 3.20 -18.78
N TYR A 281 13.81 3.77 -17.60
CA TYR A 281 15.11 3.59 -16.94
C TYR A 281 15.44 2.11 -16.73
N SER A 282 14.46 1.33 -16.29
CA SER A 282 14.62 -0.10 -16.08
C SER A 282 14.97 -0.83 -17.37
N CYS A 283 14.29 -0.49 -18.47
CA CYS A 283 14.61 -1.03 -19.79
C CYS A 283 16.01 -0.60 -20.28
N LEU A 284 16.49 0.60 -19.90
CA LEU A 284 17.80 1.09 -20.28
C LEU A 284 18.95 0.41 -19.54
N ILE A 285 18.76 0.06 -18.26
CA ILE A 285 19.83 -0.52 -17.43
C ILE A 285 19.88 -2.04 -17.43
N VAL A 286 18.81 -2.71 -17.92
CA VAL A 286 18.76 -4.18 -18.00
C VAL A 286 19.93 -4.70 -18.84
N LYS A 287 20.62 -5.74 -18.38
CA LYS A 287 21.78 -6.32 -19.08
C LYS A 287 21.40 -7.01 -20.38
N ASP A 288 20.38 -7.85 -20.32
CA ASP A 288 19.88 -8.58 -21.48
C ASP A 288 18.76 -7.80 -22.17
N LYS A 289 19.15 -7.00 -23.18
CA LYS A 289 18.22 -6.19 -23.98
C LYS A 289 17.17 -7.04 -24.71
N SER A 290 17.44 -8.31 -24.93
CA SER A 290 16.49 -9.21 -25.56
C SER A 290 15.23 -9.41 -24.72
N THR A 291 15.26 -9.15 -23.41
CA THR A 291 14.11 -9.27 -22.49
C THR A 291 13.11 -8.13 -22.63
N VAL A 292 13.52 -6.98 -23.16
CA VAL A 292 12.73 -5.73 -23.23
C VAL A 292 12.44 -5.30 -24.66
N THR A 293 12.32 -6.23 -25.59
CA THR A 293 11.84 -5.92 -26.93
C THR A 293 10.36 -5.50 -26.90
N PRO A 294 9.87 -4.65 -27.82
CA PRO A 294 8.48 -4.21 -27.84
C PRO A 294 7.48 -5.35 -27.79
N GLN A 295 7.73 -6.45 -28.52
CA GLN A 295 6.86 -7.64 -28.52
C GLN A 295 6.85 -8.33 -27.14
N LYS A 296 8.00 -8.43 -26.46
CA LYS A 296 8.08 -9.03 -25.13
C LYS A 296 7.42 -8.14 -24.08
N ILE A 297 7.59 -6.82 -24.16
CA ILE A 297 6.90 -5.86 -23.28
C ILE A 297 5.37 -5.98 -23.47
N ALA A 298 4.88 -5.99 -24.72
CA ALA A 298 3.46 -6.21 -25.00
C ALA A 298 2.95 -7.53 -24.39
N LYS A 299 3.73 -8.61 -24.52
CA LYS A 299 3.41 -9.92 -23.91
C LYS A 299 3.43 -9.89 -22.38
N MET A 300 4.34 -9.12 -21.78
CA MET A 300 4.36 -8.92 -20.31
C MET A 300 3.07 -8.26 -19.83
N PHE A 301 2.62 -7.21 -20.53
CA PHE A 301 1.36 -6.56 -20.20
C PHE A 301 0.15 -7.47 -20.44
N ALA A 302 0.08 -8.15 -21.57
CA ALA A 302 -1.00 -9.10 -21.84
C ALA A 302 -1.12 -10.19 -20.76
N ASN A 303 0.01 -10.72 -20.30
CA ASN A 303 0.03 -11.69 -19.20
C ASN A 303 -0.30 -11.06 -17.84
N GLY A 304 0.03 -9.78 -17.65
CA GLY A 304 -0.24 -9.02 -16.44
C GLY A 304 -1.71 -8.62 -16.28
N VAL A 305 -2.48 -8.51 -17.36
CA VAL A 305 -3.89 -8.07 -17.34
C VAL A 305 -4.72 -8.88 -16.34
N LYS A 306 -4.56 -10.19 -16.29
CA LYS A 306 -5.29 -11.06 -15.36
C LYS A 306 -5.04 -10.72 -13.88
N THR A 307 -3.86 -10.23 -13.57
CA THR A 307 -3.49 -9.83 -12.20
C THR A 307 -3.96 -8.41 -11.88
N ILE A 308 -3.99 -7.53 -12.89
CA ILE A 308 -4.32 -6.11 -12.75
C ILE A 308 -5.83 -5.88 -12.75
N SER A 309 -6.57 -6.56 -13.63
CA SER A 309 -7.99 -6.32 -13.86
C SER A 309 -8.85 -6.37 -12.60
N PRO A 310 -8.67 -7.33 -11.66
CA PRO A 310 -9.45 -7.35 -10.44
C PRO A 310 -9.26 -6.10 -9.57
N ALA A 311 -8.02 -5.62 -9.44
CA ALA A 311 -7.72 -4.43 -8.65
C ALA A 311 -8.31 -3.16 -9.28
N ILE A 312 -8.19 -3.02 -10.61
CA ILE A 312 -8.79 -1.91 -11.36
C ILE A 312 -10.31 -1.93 -11.20
N ALA A 313 -10.95 -3.09 -11.37
CA ALA A 313 -12.39 -3.24 -11.25
C ALA A 313 -12.90 -2.83 -9.85
N VAL A 314 -12.22 -3.26 -8.77
CA VAL A 314 -12.56 -2.83 -7.40
C VAL A 314 -12.47 -1.31 -7.28
N CYS A 315 -11.44 -0.67 -7.85
CA CYS A 315 -11.28 0.78 -7.77
C CYS A 315 -12.38 1.51 -8.55
N VAL A 316 -12.67 1.11 -9.79
CA VAL A 316 -13.74 1.72 -10.59
C VAL A 316 -15.08 1.63 -9.86
N PHE A 317 -15.48 0.43 -9.46
CA PHE A 317 -16.75 0.24 -8.77
C PHE A 317 -16.78 0.90 -7.39
N GLY A 318 -15.65 0.93 -6.70
CA GLY A 318 -15.52 1.64 -5.43
C GLY A 318 -15.68 3.15 -5.57
N TYR A 319 -15.12 3.76 -6.62
CA TYR A 319 -15.33 5.19 -6.91
C TYR A 319 -16.78 5.49 -7.30
N MET A 320 -17.43 4.60 -8.04
CA MET A 320 -18.86 4.72 -8.35
C MET A 320 -19.71 4.72 -7.08
N ILE A 321 -19.46 3.80 -6.16
CA ILE A 321 -20.15 3.76 -4.84
C ILE A 321 -19.79 5.01 -4.01
N GLY A 322 -18.53 5.45 -4.04
CA GLY A 322 -18.10 6.64 -3.32
C GLY A 322 -18.82 7.89 -3.79
N ALA A 323 -18.99 8.07 -5.10
CA ALA A 323 -19.78 9.17 -5.68
C ALA A 323 -21.26 9.09 -5.24
N MET A 324 -21.86 7.90 -5.30
CA MET A 324 -23.22 7.69 -4.81
C MET A 324 -23.36 8.00 -3.32
N PHE A 325 -22.42 7.59 -2.48
CA PHE A 325 -22.44 7.89 -1.04
C PHE A 325 -22.27 9.37 -0.74
N SER A 326 -21.50 10.09 -1.56
CA SER A 326 -21.39 11.54 -1.47
C SER A 326 -22.78 12.20 -1.76
N ASP A 327 -23.43 11.80 -2.82
CA ASP A 327 -24.76 12.31 -3.18
C ASP A 327 -25.85 11.98 -2.13
N LEU A 328 -25.70 10.87 -1.44
CA LEU A 328 -26.64 10.41 -0.40
C LEU A 328 -26.34 10.96 1.00
N GLY A 329 -25.30 11.77 1.17
CA GLY A 329 -24.92 12.35 2.46
C GLY A 329 -24.56 11.31 3.52
N VAL A 330 -23.91 10.20 3.10
CA VAL A 330 -23.57 9.11 4.03
C VAL A 330 -22.52 9.56 5.04
N ALA A 331 -21.57 10.38 4.63
CA ALA A 331 -20.49 10.87 5.50
C ALA A 331 -21.05 11.81 6.59
N GLU A 332 -21.96 12.71 6.23
CA GLU A 332 -22.63 13.65 7.14
C GLU A 332 -23.44 12.88 8.19
N THR A 333 -24.25 11.91 7.76
CA THR A 333 -25.07 11.09 8.67
C THR A 333 -24.20 10.28 9.64
N LEU A 334 -23.06 9.76 9.17
CA LEU A 334 -22.08 9.08 10.03
C LEU A 334 -21.48 10.05 11.04
N GLY A 335 -21.14 11.27 10.62
CA GLY A 335 -20.63 12.32 11.49
C GLY A 335 -21.60 12.68 12.61
N GLU A 336 -22.88 12.89 12.29
CA GLU A 336 -23.94 13.17 13.26
C GLU A 336 -24.13 12.00 14.25
N LEU A 337 -24.16 10.77 13.78
CA LEU A 337 -24.28 9.59 14.63
C LEU A 337 -23.12 9.48 15.63
N MET A 338 -21.91 9.74 15.16
CA MET A 338 -20.71 9.61 15.99
C MET A 338 -20.57 10.73 17.01
N THR A 339 -21.03 11.95 16.70
CA THR A 339 -21.18 13.01 17.70
C THR A 339 -22.19 12.60 18.78
N SER A 340 -23.26 11.88 18.41
CA SER A 340 -24.23 11.39 19.38
C SER A 340 -23.65 10.29 20.32
N TRP A 341 -22.67 9.52 19.86
CA TRP A 341 -22.03 8.47 20.67
C TRP A 341 -20.91 8.98 21.55
N SER A 342 -20.55 10.27 21.47
CA SER A 342 -19.52 10.92 22.31
C SER A 342 -18.20 10.13 22.41
N PHE A 343 -17.75 9.52 21.28
CA PHE A 343 -16.46 8.84 21.26
C PHE A 343 -15.33 9.82 21.58
N SER A 344 -14.49 9.47 22.54
CA SER A 344 -13.23 10.19 22.73
C SER A 344 -12.32 9.96 21.51
N LYS A 345 -11.37 10.87 21.28
CA LYS A 345 -10.36 10.72 20.20
C LYS A 345 -9.70 9.34 20.25
N LEU A 346 -9.25 8.90 21.42
CA LEU A 346 -8.65 7.58 21.59
C LEU A 346 -9.63 6.45 21.30
N GLY A 347 -10.88 6.56 21.77
CA GLY A 347 -11.90 5.56 21.53
C GLY A 347 -12.18 5.35 20.04
N MET A 348 -12.25 6.45 19.27
CA MET A 348 -12.45 6.39 17.82
C MET A 348 -11.26 5.75 17.09
N VAL A 349 -10.04 6.16 17.43
CA VAL A 349 -8.82 5.59 16.83
C VAL A 349 -8.74 4.09 17.12
N LEU A 350 -8.98 3.67 18.35
CA LEU A 350 -9.01 2.25 18.71
C LEU A 350 -10.08 1.49 17.94
N ALA A 351 -11.29 2.04 17.84
CA ALA A 351 -12.39 1.41 17.12
C ALA A 351 -12.06 1.22 15.62
N ILE A 352 -11.57 2.26 14.95
CA ILE A 352 -11.21 2.17 13.52
C ILE A 352 -10.07 1.19 13.31
N CYS A 353 -9.00 1.26 14.12
CA CYS A 353 -7.89 0.32 14.02
C CYS A 353 -8.32 -1.13 14.30
N ALA A 354 -9.23 -1.36 15.23
CA ALA A 354 -9.75 -2.70 15.52
C ALA A 354 -10.67 -3.21 14.39
N ILE A 355 -11.57 -2.37 13.90
CA ILE A 355 -12.47 -2.71 12.78
C ILE A 355 -11.65 -3.04 11.52
N THR A 356 -10.69 -2.21 11.17
CA THR A 356 -9.85 -2.45 9.98
C THR A 356 -8.97 -3.70 10.13
N CYS A 357 -8.51 -4.00 11.34
CA CYS A 357 -7.80 -5.25 11.64
C CYS A 357 -8.70 -6.49 11.42
N VAL A 358 -9.92 -6.47 11.94
CA VAL A 358 -10.91 -7.55 11.76
C VAL A 358 -11.32 -7.65 10.30
N MET A 359 -11.62 -6.52 9.66
CA MET A 359 -11.95 -6.49 8.23
C MET A 359 -10.78 -6.99 7.37
N GLY A 360 -9.54 -6.68 7.75
CA GLY A 360 -8.32 -7.12 7.06
C GLY A 360 -8.14 -8.63 7.06
N ALA A 361 -8.72 -9.34 8.01
CA ALA A 361 -8.75 -10.80 8.01
C ALA A 361 -9.58 -11.38 6.86
N VAL A 362 -10.44 -10.57 6.24
CA VAL A 362 -11.47 -11.02 5.30
C VAL A 362 -11.43 -10.27 3.98
N VAL A 363 -11.29 -8.95 4.03
CA VAL A 363 -11.35 -8.05 2.87
C VAL A 363 -9.95 -7.54 2.53
N PRO A 364 -9.51 -7.62 1.25
CA PRO A 364 -8.22 -7.07 0.83
C PRO A 364 -8.09 -5.58 1.18
N GLY A 365 -6.89 -5.16 1.61
CA GLY A 365 -6.68 -3.81 2.12
C GLY A 365 -6.93 -2.71 1.08
N SER A 366 -6.59 -2.94 -0.18
CA SER A 366 -6.90 -2.00 -1.26
C SER A 366 -8.40 -1.75 -1.41
N SER A 367 -9.21 -2.82 -1.29
CA SER A 367 -10.66 -2.71 -1.32
C SER A 367 -11.20 -1.92 -0.13
N GLN A 368 -10.63 -2.13 1.07
CA GLN A 368 -11.00 -1.35 2.25
C GLN A 368 -10.71 0.15 2.06
N VAL A 369 -9.53 0.49 1.53
CA VAL A 369 -9.15 1.89 1.29
C VAL A 369 -10.10 2.56 0.31
N VAL A 370 -10.44 1.88 -0.80
CA VAL A 370 -11.31 2.45 -1.83
C VAL A 370 -12.75 2.62 -1.32
N ILE A 371 -13.27 1.60 -0.64
CA ILE A 371 -14.69 1.56 -0.24
C ILE A 371 -14.94 2.42 1.00
N PHE A 372 -14.08 2.30 2.01
CA PHE A 372 -14.29 2.91 3.33
C PHE A 372 -13.41 4.12 3.60
N GLY A 373 -12.43 4.40 2.74
CA GLY A 373 -11.45 5.45 2.96
C GLY A 373 -12.07 6.82 3.28
N PRO A 374 -12.99 7.36 2.47
CA PRO A 374 -13.62 8.66 2.77
C PRO A 374 -14.36 8.65 4.11
N VAL A 375 -15.03 7.56 4.43
CA VAL A 375 -15.74 7.39 5.71
C VAL A 375 -14.77 7.38 6.89
N PHE A 376 -13.68 6.61 6.81
CA PHE A 376 -12.68 6.58 7.89
C PHE A 376 -11.99 7.93 8.08
N ILE A 377 -11.72 8.67 6.99
CA ILE A 377 -11.18 10.03 7.08
C ILE A 377 -12.17 10.93 7.82
N SER A 378 -13.47 10.90 7.44
CA SER A 378 -14.51 11.70 8.09
C SER A 378 -14.60 11.40 9.58
N LEU A 379 -14.62 10.12 9.96
CA LEU A 379 -14.71 9.69 11.35
C LEU A 379 -13.52 10.16 12.21
N LEU A 380 -12.32 10.06 11.66
CA LEU A 380 -11.09 10.51 12.33
C LEU A 380 -11.03 12.05 12.41
N ALA A 381 -11.46 12.73 11.37
CA ALA A 381 -11.51 14.20 11.34
C ALA A 381 -12.48 14.77 12.39
N ASN A 382 -13.63 14.15 12.56
CA ASN A 382 -14.65 14.56 13.54
C ASN A 382 -14.15 14.51 15.00
N VAL A 383 -13.14 13.68 15.29
CA VAL A 383 -12.50 13.63 16.62
C VAL A 383 -11.20 14.43 16.71
N GLY A 384 -10.95 15.34 15.73
CA GLY A 384 -9.82 16.26 15.74
C GLY A 384 -8.50 15.62 15.28
N ILE A 385 -8.55 14.64 14.38
CA ILE A 385 -7.37 14.16 13.65
C ILE A 385 -7.32 14.87 12.31
N ASP A 386 -6.13 15.34 11.93
CA ASP A 386 -5.93 15.97 10.64
C ASP A 386 -6.36 15.03 9.49
N PRO A 387 -7.23 15.47 8.56
CA PRO A 387 -7.72 14.63 7.47
C PRO A 387 -6.61 14.10 6.55
N LEU A 388 -5.53 14.87 6.36
CA LEU A 388 -4.37 14.45 5.57
C LEU A 388 -3.63 13.30 6.26
N LEU A 389 -3.43 13.39 7.58
CA LEU A 389 -2.86 12.31 8.37
C LEU A 389 -3.77 11.07 8.35
N ALA A 390 -5.07 11.26 8.53
CA ALA A 390 -6.04 10.17 8.45
C ALA A 390 -5.96 9.42 7.12
N ALA A 391 -5.92 10.16 6.01
CA ALA A 391 -5.78 9.61 4.68
C ALA A 391 -4.43 8.89 4.47
N ALA A 392 -3.32 9.49 4.92
CA ALA A 392 -2.00 8.90 4.84
C ALA A 392 -1.87 7.60 5.67
N MET A 393 -2.70 7.45 6.70
CA MET A 393 -2.74 6.23 7.51
C MET A 393 -3.60 5.10 6.92
N LEU A 394 -4.49 5.37 5.96
CA LEU A 394 -5.33 4.33 5.34
C LEU A 394 -4.55 3.14 4.77
N PRO A 395 -3.47 3.34 3.97
CA PRO A 395 -2.68 2.23 3.47
C PRO A 395 -2.06 1.37 4.58
N CYS A 396 -1.78 1.98 5.73
CA CYS A 396 -1.25 1.30 6.89
C CYS A 396 -2.33 0.49 7.64
N ILE A 397 -3.42 1.14 8.05
CA ILE A 397 -4.46 0.52 8.88
C ILE A 397 -5.27 -0.53 8.11
N CYS A 398 -5.46 -0.33 6.80
CA CYS A 398 -6.16 -1.29 5.93
C CYS A 398 -5.17 -2.23 5.21
N GLY A 399 -4.20 -1.65 4.49
CA GLY A 399 -3.37 -2.37 3.54
C GLY A 399 -2.37 -3.32 4.17
N VAL A 400 -1.70 -2.92 5.24
CA VAL A 400 -0.68 -3.76 5.90
C VAL A 400 -1.34 -4.87 6.72
N MET A 401 -2.36 -4.53 7.49
CA MET A 401 -3.03 -5.48 8.38
C MET A 401 -3.65 -6.67 7.66
N CYS A 402 -4.28 -6.46 6.50
CA CYS A 402 -4.91 -7.54 5.74
C CYS A 402 -3.95 -8.62 5.27
N GLY A 403 -2.71 -8.25 5.01
CA GLY A 403 -1.70 -9.16 4.48
C GLY A 403 -1.09 -10.10 5.50
N ILE A 404 -1.15 -9.70 6.75
CA ILE A 404 -0.52 -10.42 7.86
C ILE A 404 -1.54 -11.08 8.79
N THR A 405 -2.82 -10.77 8.66
CA THR A 405 -3.87 -11.26 9.57
C THR A 405 -4.66 -12.41 8.93
N PRO A 406 -4.59 -13.64 9.48
CA PRO A 406 -5.45 -14.75 9.04
C PRO A 406 -6.93 -14.48 9.34
N PRO A 407 -7.86 -15.06 8.57
CA PRO A 407 -7.68 -16.11 7.57
C PRO A 407 -7.20 -15.64 6.18
N LEU A 408 -7.30 -14.38 5.82
CA LEU A 408 -6.81 -13.91 4.52
C LEU A 408 -5.28 -14.03 4.42
N GLY A 409 -4.54 -13.36 5.30
CA GLY A 409 -3.10 -13.49 5.58
C GLY A 409 -2.17 -13.93 4.43
N LEU A 410 -2.42 -13.47 3.20
CA LEU A 410 -1.73 -13.98 2.01
C LEU A 410 -0.21 -13.85 2.09
N GLY A 411 0.29 -12.80 2.73
CA GLY A 411 1.71 -12.61 2.96
C GLY A 411 2.29 -13.63 3.92
N MET A 412 1.57 -13.91 5.00
CA MET A 412 1.99 -14.90 5.98
C MET A 412 2.07 -16.29 5.32
N TYR A 413 1.06 -16.69 4.54
CA TYR A 413 1.06 -17.97 3.84
C TYR A 413 2.18 -18.07 2.79
N ALA A 414 2.44 -16.99 2.05
CA ALA A 414 3.55 -16.96 1.08
C ALA A 414 4.90 -17.12 1.79
N GLY A 415 5.12 -16.39 2.90
CA GLY A 415 6.31 -16.52 3.73
C GLY A 415 6.48 -17.94 4.31
N MET A 416 5.39 -18.52 4.83
CA MET A 416 5.37 -19.90 5.34
C MET A 416 5.77 -20.92 4.27
N THR A 417 5.27 -20.75 3.05
CA THR A 417 5.59 -21.67 1.95
C THR A 417 7.09 -21.68 1.65
N ILE A 418 7.73 -20.49 1.61
CA ILE A 418 9.18 -20.39 1.37
C ILE A 418 9.98 -20.89 2.58
N ALA A 419 9.56 -20.51 3.79
CA ALA A 419 10.23 -20.87 5.03
C ALA A 419 10.04 -22.34 5.40
N GLN A 420 9.01 -23.00 4.86
CA GLN A 420 8.53 -24.32 5.27
C GLN A 420 8.23 -24.35 6.77
N SER A 421 7.50 -23.36 7.27
CA SER A 421 7.18 -23.19 8.67
C SER A 421 5.78 -23.71 9.01
N ASP A 422 5.61 -24.13 10.28
CA ASP A 422 4.32 -24.58 10.81
C ASP A 422 3.34 -23.41 11.01
N PHE A 423 2.07 -23.64 10.68
CA PHE A 423 1.04 -22.59 10.78
C PHE A 423 0.87 -22.08 12.21
N SER A 424 0.74 -22.98 13.20
CA SER A 424 0.44 -22.59 14.57
C SER A 424 1.59 -21.75 15.17
N LYS A 425 2.85 -22.15 14.92
CA LYS A 425 4.03 -21.40 15.38
C LYS A 425 4.16 -20.06 14.66
N THR A 426 3.94 -20.05 13.34
CA THR A 426 4.00 -18.82 12.55
C THR A 426 2.92 -17.84 12.99
N PHE A 427 1.68 -18.32 13.18
CA PHE A 427 0.57 -17.49 13.66
C PHE A 427 0.84 -16.91 15.05
N LYS A 428 1.28 -17.72 16.02
CA LYS A 428 1.62 -17.23 17.37
C LYS A 428 2.73 -16.18 17.34
N ASN A 429 3.76 -16.39 16.54
CA ASN A 429 4.83 -15.41 16.37
C ASN A 429 4.34 -14.15 15.67
N ASN A 430 3.41 -14.26 14.72
CA ASN A 430 2.85 -13.13 13.99
C ASN A 430 2.03 -12.19 14.88
N MET A 431 1.45 -12.68 15.97
CA MET A 431 0.69 -11.83 16.89
C MET A 431 1.53 -10.71 17.51
N TRP A 432 2.82 -10.92 17.70
CA TRP A 432 3.74 -9.85 18.12
C TRP A 432 3.84 -8.72 17.09
N TRP A 433 3.83 -9.09 15.80
CA TRP A 433 3.87 -8.12 14.71
C TRP A 433 2.57 -7.36 14.58
N VAL A 434 1.44 -8.06 14.65
CA VAL A 434 0.10 -7.46 14.62
C VAL A 434 -0.08 -6.50 15.81
N GLY A 435 0.28 -6.92 17.02
CA GLY A 435 0.19 -6.09 18.21
C GLY A 435 1.07 -4.84 18.13
N ALA A 436 2.34 -4.99 17.71
CA ALA A 436 3.26 -3.86 17.55
C ALA A 436 2.79 -2.89 16.44
N GLN A 437 2.26 -3.43 15.33
CA GLN A 437 1.67 -2.63 14.26
C GLN A 437 0.47 -1.84 14.77
N PHE A 438 -0.44 -2.49 15.50
CA PHE A 438 -1.63 -1.87 16.08
C PHE A 438 -1.28 -0.72 17.04
N ILE A 439 -0.35 -0.96 17.97
CA ILE A 439 0.11 0.07 18.92
C ILE A 439 0.70 1.28 18.18
N LEU A 440 1.53 1.03 17.17
CA LEU A 440 2.16 2.10 16.40
C LEU A 440 1.14 2.90 15.58
N GLN A 441 0.14 2.25 14.99
CA GLN A 441 -0.95 2.92 14.28
C GLN A 441 -1.70 3.89 15.18
N VAL A 442 -2.04 3.42 16.38
CA VAL A 442 -2.70 4.25 17.40
C VAL A 442 -1.81 5.43 17.80
N ALA A 443 -0.53 5.19 18.06
CA ALA A 443 0.41 6.25 18.47
C ALA A 443 0.56 7.34 17.41
N VAL A 444 0.64 6.97 16.13
CA VAL A 444 0.73 7.93 15.01
C VAL A 444 -0.58 8.71 14.86
N LEU A 445 -1.74 8.04 14.86
CA LEU A 445 -3.05 8.70 14.73
C LEU A 445 -3.37 9.63 15.90
N MET A 446 -2.92 9.28 17.12
CA MET A 446 -3.08 10.14 18.30
C MET A 446 -2.18 11.39 18.27
N GLY A 447 -1.20 11.45 17.34
CA GLY A 447 -0.22 12.52 17.26
C GLY A 447 0.88 12.43 18.32
N TRP A 448 1.06 11.25 18.96
CA TRP A 448 2.15 11.04 19.91
C TRP A 448 3.52 10.95 19.23
N LEU A 449 3.53 10.65 17.95
CA LEU A 449 4.73 10.57 17.14
C LEU A 449 4.65 11.63 16.03
N PRO A 450 5.69 12.47 15.87
CA PRO A 450 5.70 13.48 14.82
C PRO A 450 5.78 12.82 13.45
N VAL A 451 4.99 13.33 12.51
CA VAL A 451 5.03 12.89 11.12
C VAL A 451 5.62 14.02 10.28
N PHE A 452 6.68 13.71 9.55
CA PHE A 452 7.33 14.66 8.66
C PHE A 452 6.39 15.06 7.53
N GLY A 453 6.28 16.36 7.26
CA GLY A 453 5.40 16.90 6.22
C GLY A 453 4.00 17.32 6.69
N MET A 454 3.71 17.12 8.00
CA MET A 454 2.49 17.62 8.66
C MET A 454 2.71 19.00 9.23
#